data_155a2035650199daaa62e6294aad267d
#
_entry.id   155a2035650199daaa62e6294aad267d
#
_cell.length_a   1.000
_cell.length_b   1.000
_cell.length_c   1.000
_cell.angle_alpha   90.00
_cell.angle_beta   90.00
_cell.angle_gamma   90.00
#
_symmetry.space_group_name_H-M   'P 1'
#
loop_
_entity.id
_entity.type
_entity.pdbx_description
1 polymer ?
#
loop_
_entity_poly.entity_id
_entity_poly.type
_entity_poly.pdbx_seq_one_letter_code
_entity_poly.pdbx_strand_id
1 'polypeptide(L)'
;MKNLLKPIILLICLNLFNWLVIFNGLFNSSFKVDFLKVGQGDSELIQTKNRVILIDAGPGKETKQQLEKVLPYYRKTIDLVIISHPNQDHFEGLLDILEKYQVRAVMVNTLSYPNK
;
A
#
# COMPACT_ATOMS: atom_id res chain seq x y z
N MET A 1 -40.37 26.27 23.46
CA MET A 1 -38.93 26.10 23.71
C MET A 1 -38.52 24.64 23.90
N LYS A 2 -39.22 23.81 24.66
CA LYS A 2 -38.88 22.40 24.91
C LYS A 2 -38.82 21.52 23.63
N ASN A 3 -39.56 21.86 22.57
CA ASN A 3 -39.63 21.08 21.33
C ASN A 3 -38.49 21.37 20.33
N LEU A 4 -37.77 22.49 20.49
CA LEU A 4 -36.63 22.85 19.67
C LEU A 4 -35.31 22.31 20.23
N LEU A 5 -35.28 21.95 21.50
CA LEU A 5 -34.07 21.46 22.16
C LEU A 5 -33.60 20.11 21.58
N LYS A 6 -34.55 19.20 21.29
CA LYS A 6 -34.22 17.87 20.71
C LYS A 6 -33.54 17.93 19.35
N PRO A 7 -34.05 18.69 18.35
CA PRO A 7 -33.37 18.78 17.05
C PRO A 7 -32.03 19.53 17.16
N ILE A 8 -31.88 20.48 18.07
CA ILE A 8 -30.60 21.17 18.30
C ILE A 8 -29.56 20.20 18.86
N ILE A 9 -29.91 19.40 19.85
CA ILE A 9 -29.03 18.38 20.42
C ILE A 9 -28.63 17.37 19.34
N LEU A 10 -29.58 16.91 18.52
CA LEU A 10 -29.31 15.98 17.42
C LEU A 10 -28.29 16.56 16.41
N LEU A 11 -28.47 17.83 16.02
CA LEU A 11 -27.55 18.54 15.12
C LEU A 11 -26.13 18.65 15.72
N ILE A 12 -26.04 18.99 17.01
CA ILE A 12 -24.72 19.05 17.68
C ILE A 12 -24.07 17.69 17.73
N CYS A 13 -24.78 16.61 18.04
CA CYS A 13 -24.25 15.25 18.05
C CYS A 13 -23.77 14.83 16.65
N LEU A 14 -24.53 15.14 15.61
CA LEU A 14 -24.16 14.86 14.23
C LEU A 14 -22.88 15.59 13.81
N ASN A 15 -22.76 16.86 14.18
CA ASN A 15 -21.56 17.65 13.94
C ASN A 15 -20.34 17.09 14.68
N LEU A 16 -20.49 16.77 15.95
CA LEU A 16 -19.42 16.18 16.75
C LEU A 16 -18.96 14.83 16.15
N PHE A 17 -19.91 14.00 15.72
CA PHE A 17 -19.61 12.74 15.05
C PHE A 17 -18.82 12.95 13.74
N ASN A 18 -19.26 13.91 12.89
CA ASN A 18 -18.54 14.27 11.66
C ASN A 18 -17.11 14.76 11.96
N TRP A 19 -16.96 15.62 12.95
CA TRP A 19 -15.63 16.10 13.37
C TRP A 19 -14.74 14.95 13.86
N LEU A 20 -15.30 14.00 14.58
CA LEU A 20 -14.57 12.84 15.10
C LEU A 20 -14.08 11.92 13.94
N VAL A 21 -14.92 11.72 12.91
CA VAL A 21 -14.56 10.97 11.71
C VAL A 21 -13.46 11.69 10.92
N ILE A 22 -13.61 13.01 10.71
CA ILE A 22 -12.61 13.81 9.99
C ILE A 22 -11.27 13.82 10.75
N PHE A 23 -11.32 14.02 12.07
CA PHE A 23 -10.12 14.06 12.90
C PHE A 23 -9.36 12.73 12.86
N ASN A 24 -10.05 11.60 13.02
CA ASN A 24 -9.45 10.29 12.88
C ASN A 24 -8.86 10.07 11.47
N GLY A 25 -9.52 10.54 10.42
CA GLY A 25 -9.03 10.45 9.04
C GLY A 25 -7.80 11.32 8.78
N LEU A 26 -7.70 12.49 9.40
CA LEU A 26 -6.56 13.40 9.22
C LEU A 26 -5.31 12.97 9.99
N PHE A 27 -5.49 12.38 11.18
CA PHE A 27 -4.38 11.97 12.04
C PHE A 27 -3.91 10.53 11.84
N ASN A 28 -4.67 9.71 11.11
CA ASN A 28 -4.25 8.38 10.69
C ASN A 28 -3.44 8.42 9.38
N SER A 29 -2.43 9.28 9.32
CA SER A 29 -1.39 9.20 8.29
C SER A 29 -0.41 8.10 8.68
N SER A 30 -0.81 6.86 8.49
CA SER A 30 0.07 5.73 8.75
C SER A 30 1.11 5.62 7.63
N PHE A 31 2.31 6.06 7.92
CA PHE A 31 3.49 5.59 7.20
C PHE A 31 3.83 4.22 7.79
N LYS A 32 3.83 3.20 6.94
CA LYS A 32 4.10 1.82 7.34
C LYS A 32 5.07 1.19 6.36
N VAL A 33 6.06 0.49 6.89
CA VAL A 33 6.98 -0.34 6.11
C VAL A 33 6.82 -1.77 6.57
N ASP A 34 6.53 -2.65 5.64
CA ASP A 34 6.41 -4.09 5.87
C ASP A 34 7.51 -4.82 5.10
N PHE A 35 8.33 -5.58 5.79
CA PHE A 35 9.25 -6.54 5.18
C PHE A 35 8.48 -7.82 4.90
N LEU A 36 8.32 -8.13 3.62
CA LEU A 36 7.50 -9.27 3.20
C LEU A 36 8.31 -10.57 3.28
N LYS A 37 7.70 -11.58 3.86
CA LYS A 37 8.34 -12.91 3.95
C LYS A 37 8.17 -13.66 2.64
N VAL A 38 9.15 -13.54 1.76
CA VAL A 38 9.12 -14.10 0.39
C VAL A 38 10.07 -15.28 0.18
N GLY A 39 10.71 -15.78 1.24
CA GLY A 39 11.68 -16.87 1.17
C GLY A 39 13.07 -16.35 0.84
N GLN A 40 13.66 -16.82 -0.26
CA GLN A 40 14.91 -16.25 -0.78
C GLN A 40 14.60 -15.00 -1.59
N GLY A 41 15.37 -13.93 -1.39
CA GLY A 41 15.16 -12.64 -2.00
C GLY A 41 14.54 -11.63 -1.03
N ASP A 42 14.43 -10.40 -1.50
CA ASP A 42 13.95 -9.27 -0.72
C ASP A 42 12.64 -8.73 -1.32
N SER A 43 11.79 -8.23 -0.45
CA SER A 43 10.60 -7.48 -0.86
C SER A 43 10.10 -6.64 0.30
N GLU A 44 10.07 -5.31 0.11
CA GLU A 44 9.58 -4.36 1.10
C GLU A 44 8.40 -3.57 0.55
N LEU A 45 7.39 -3.42 1.38
CA LEU A 45 6.18 -2.67 1.06
C LEU A 45 6.14 -1.40 1.89
N ILE A 46 6.16 -0.26 1.23
CA ILE A 46 5.96 1.04 1.84
C ILE A 46 4.53 1.50 1.58
N GLN A 47 3.81 1.75 2.64
CA GLN A 47 2.44 2.24 2.59
C GLN A 47 2.35 3.63 3.22
N THR A 48 1.74 4.54 2.51
CA THR A 48 1.31 5.84 3.03
C THR A 48 -0.20 5.93 2.93
N LYS A 49 -0.79 7.00 3.44
CA LYS A 49 -2.23 7.24 3.31
C LYS A 49 -2.75 7.07 1.86
N ASN A 50 -1.97 7.54 0.87
CA ASN A 50 -2.42 7.63 -0.51
C ASN A 50 -1.58 6.81 -1.50
N ARG A 51 -0.43 6.30 -1.09
CA ARG A 51 0.53 5.65 -1.98
C ARG A 51 0.98 4.30 -1.45
N VAL A 52 1.22 3.39 -2.39
CA VAL A 52 1.81 2.07 -2.14
C VAL A 52 3.02 1.93 -3.05
N ILE A 53 4.17 1.67 -2.45
CA ILE A 53 5.43 1.45 -3.14
C ILE A 53 5.95 0.06 -2.75
N LEU A 54 6.31 -0.73 -3.73
CA LEU A 54 6.95 -2.04 -3.53
C LEU A 54 8.40 -1.93 -3.98
N ILE A 55 9.33 -2.34 -3.12
CA ILE A 55 10.74 -2.46 -3.44
C ILE A 55 11.05 -3.95 -3.53
N ASP A 56 11.52 -4.36 -4.68
CA ASP A 56 11.72 -5.74 -5.11
C ASP A 56 10.46 -6.63 -5.04
N ALA A 57 10.26 -7.42 -6.06
CA ALA A 57 9.07 -8.25 -6.20
C ALA A 57 9.29 -9.69 -5.70
N GLY A 58 10.49 -10.01 -5.23
CA GLY A 58 10.84 -11.34 -4.74
C GLY A 58 10.76 -12.44 -5.81
N PRO A 59 10.97 -13.69 -5.42
CA PRO A 59 10.87 -14.85 -6.30
C PRO A 59 9.42 -15.35 -6.35
N GLY A 60 8.82 -15.36 -7.54
CA GLY A 60 7.54 -16.01 -7.79
C GLY A 60 6.34 -15.40 -7.03
N LYS A 61 5.36 -16.24 -6.76
CA LYS A 61 4.03 -15.85 -6.26
C LYS A 61 3.97 -15.51 -4.76
N GLU A 62 5.05 -15.72 -4.01
CA GLU A 62 5.09 -15.51 -2.56
C GLU A 62 4.82 -14.05 -2.22
N THR A 63 5.40 -13.12 -2.97
CA THR A 63 5.18 -11.67 -2.78
C THR A 63 3.71 -11.30 -2.98
N LYS A 64 3.07 -11.82 -4.03
CA LYS A 64 1.63 -11.61 -4.26
C LYS A 64 0.81 -12.09 -3.06
N GLN A 65 1.10 -13.27 -2.52
CA GLN A 65 0.41 -13.81 -1.34
C GLN A 65 0.62 -12.95 -0.08
N GLN A 66 1.83 -12.42 0.10
CA GLN A 66 2.10 -11.51 1.23
C GLN A 66 1.38 -10.17 1.07
N LEU A 67 1.37 -9.60 -0.14
CA LEU A 67 0.61 -8.38 -0.45
C LEU A 67 -0.88 -8.55 -0.15
N GLU A 68 -1.46 -9.71 -0.46
CA GLU A 68 -2.86 -10.02 -0.18
C GLU A 68 -3.20 -10.03 1.31
N LYS A 69 -2.22 -10.35 2.16
CA LYS A 69 -2.40 -10.35 3.63
C LYS A 69 -2.24 -8.96 4.23
N VAL A 70 -1.39 -8.13 3.63
CA VAL A 70 -0.99 -6.83 4.20
C VAL A 70 -1.82 -5.68 3.64
N LEU A 71 -2.17 -5.73 2.35
CA LEU A 71 -2.98 -4.71 1.70
C LEU A 71 -4.48 -4.96 1.93
N PRO A 72 -5.28 -3.91 2.17
CA PRO A 72 -6.72 -4.04 2.20
C PRO A 72 -7.25 -4.60 0.88
N TYR A 73 -8.30 -5.42 0.92
CA TYR A 73 -8.88 -6.09 -0.25
C TYR A 73 -9.32 -5.13 -1.38
N TYR A 74 -9.66 -3.88 -1.04
CA TYR A 74 -10.04 -2.84 -2.00
C TYR A 74 -8.86 -2.14 -2.66
N ARG A 75 -7.64 -2.31 -2.13
CA ARG A 75 -6.43 -1.73 -2.69
C ARG A 75 -5.93 -2.60 -3.84
N LYS A 76 -6.25 -2.19 -5.07
CA LYS A 76 -5.89 -2.91 -6.30
C LYS A 76 -4.76 -2.24 -7.08
N THR A 77 -4.20 -1.14 -6.56
CA THR A 77 -3.17 -0.36 -7.24
C THR A 77 -1.91 -0.28 -6.39
N ILE A 78 -0.78 -0.56 -7.02
CA ILE A 78 0.58 -0.28 -6.54
C ILE A 78 1.08 0.92 -7.35
N ASP A 79 1.45 2.00 -6.68
CA ASP A 79 1.81 3.24 -7.36
C ASP A 79 3.20 3.16 -8.02
N LEU A 80 4.13 2.45 -7.38
CA LEU A 80 5.49 2.28 -7.88
C LEU A 80 6.04 0.92 -7.45
N VAL A 81 6.69 0.23 -8.37
CA VAL A 81 7.55 -0.92 -8.09
C VAL A 81 8.98 -0.51 -8.41
N ILE A 82 9.88 -0.69 -7.48
CA ILE A 82 11.32 -0.44 -7.64
C ILE A 82 12.03 -1.79 -7.67
N ILE A 83 12.76 -2.08 -8.72
CA ILE A 83 13.61 -3.26 -8.82
C ILE A 83 15.05 -2.81 -8.59
N SER A 84 15.65 -3.23 -7.49
CA SER A 84 16.98 -2.81 -7.07
C SER A 84 18.06 -3.31 -8.02
N HIS A 85 17.91 -4.53 -8.51
CA HIS A 85 18.80 -5.12 -9.53
C HIS A 85 18.08 -6.27 -10.28
N PRO A 86 18.46 -6.53 -11.56
CA PRO A 86 17.72 -7.44 -12.44
C PRO A 86 18.04 -8.91 -12.19
N ASN A 87 18.11 -9.34 -10.94
CA ASN A 87 18.22 -10.75 -10.59
C ASN A 87 16.83 -11.36 -10.45
N GLN A 88 16.71 -12.65 -10.76
CA GLN A 88 15.45 -13.38 -10.80
C GLN A 88 14.69 -13.32 -9.47
N ASP A 89 15.39 -13.42 -8.36
CA ASP A 89 14.88 -13.35 -6.99
C ASP A 89 14.34 -11.96 -6.56
N HIS A 90 14.51 -10.93 -7.43
CA HIS A 90 14.01 -9.58 -7.19
C HIS A 90 12.88 -9.14 -8.12
N PHE A 91 12.72 -9.80 -9.29
CA PHE A 91 11.71 -9.36 -10.27
C PHE A 91 10.74 -10.44 -10.72
N GLU A 92 11.01 -11.73 -10.50
CA GLU A 92 10.17 -12.81 -11.02
C GLU A 92 8.72 -12.70 -10.51
N GLY A 93 8.55 -12.34 -9.24
CA GLY A 93 7.23 -12.14 -8.64
C GLY A 93 6.42 -10.99 -9.23
N LEU A 94 7.03 -10.10 -10.03
CA LEU A 94 6.32 -8.98 -10.65
C LEU A 94 5.21 -9.46 -11.59
N LEU A 95 5.43 -10.56 -12.32
CA LEU A 95 4.43 -11.12 -13.24
C LEU A 95 3.17 -11.56 -12.47
N ASP A 96 3.36 -12.27 -11.36
CA ASP A 96 2.26 -12.71 -10.51
C ASP A 96 1.52 -11.52 -9.86
N ILE A 97 2.25 -10.45 -9.52
CA ILE A 97 1.68 -9.22 -8.98
C ILE A 97 0.79 -8.54 -10.02
N LEU A 98 1.24 -8.44 -11.27
CA LEU A 98 0.52 -7.81 -12.38
C LEU A 98 -0.80 -8.53 -12.73
N GLU A 99 -0.94 -9.79 -12.40
CA GLU A 99 -2.22 -10.51 -12.56
C GLU A 99 -3.34 -9.95 -11.68
N LYS A 100 -3.00 -9.37 -10.52
CA LYS A 100 -3.99 -8.94 -9.52
C LYS A 100 -3.99 -7.45 -9.27
N TYR A 101 -2.82 -6.82 -9.37
CA TYR A 101 -2.63 -5.41 -9.05
C TYR A 101 -2.30 -4.61 -10.30
N GLN A 102 -2.90 -3.42 -10.38
CA GLN A 102 -2.50 -2.43 -11.38
C GLN A 102 -1.24 -1.72 -10.88
N VAL A 103 -0.13 -1.89 -11.58
CA VAL A 103 1.12 -1.18 -11.31
C VAL A 103 1.18 0.06 -12.21
N ARG A 104 1.33 1.25 -11.59
CA ARG A 104 1.36 2.52 -12.33
C ARG A 104 2.69 2.82 -12.96
N ALA A 105 3.78 2.49 -12.23
CA ALA A 105 5.14 2.71 -12.71
C ALA A 105 6.07 1.63 -12.18
N VAL A 106 7.06 1.30 -12.98
CA VAL A 106 8.16 0.40 -12.60
C VAL A 106 9.47 1.14 -12.81
N MET A 107 10.31 1.19 -11.79
CA MET A 107 11.66 1.72 -11.83
C MET A 107 12.63 0.55 -11.70
N VAL A 108 13.53 0.42 -12.66
CA VAL A 108 14.56 -0.64 -12.66
C VAL A 108 15.93 0.02 -12.63
N ASN A 109 16.78 -0.44 -11.74
CA ASN A 109 18.18 -0.05 -11.74
C ASN A 109 18.91 -0.82 -12.85
N THR A 110 19.16 -0.15 -13.98
CA THR A 110 19.88 -0.70 -15.12
C THR A 110 21.36 -0.32 -15.10
N LEU A 111 22.03 -0.55 -13.97
CA LEU A 111 23.49 -0.46 -14.00
C LEU A 111 24.02 -1.55 -14.94
N SER A 112 24.45 -1.12 -16.12
CA SER A 112 25.15 -1.98 -17.08
C SER A 112 26.42 -2.47 -16.41
N TYR A 113 26.42 -3.72 -15.99
CA TYR A 113 27.68 -4.38 -15.66
C TYR A 113 28.46 -4.54 -16.98
N PRO A 114 29.68 -3.99 -17.09
CA PRO A 114 30.50 -4.25 -18.26
C PRO A 114 30.71 -5.76 -18.34
N ASN A 115 30.24 -6.33 -19.43
CA ASN A 115 30.48 -7.73 -19.72
C ASN A 115 32.01 -7.99 -19.67
N LYS A 116 32.41 -8.86 -18.72
CA LYS A 116 33.75 -9.43 -18.73
C LYS A 116 33.84 -10.55 -19.75
#